data_834cc7e73d6e9204c27dafc0ab64e931
#
_entry.id   834cc7e73d6e9204c27dafc0ab64e931
#
_cell.length_a   1.000
_cell.length_b   1.000
_cell.length_c   1.000
_cell.angle_alpha   90.00
_cell.angle_beta   90.00
_cell.angle_gamma   90.00
#
_symmetry.space_group_name_H-M   'P 1'
#
loop_
_entity.id
_entity.type
_entity.pdbx_description
1 polymer ?
#
loop_
_entity_poly.entity_id
_entity_poly.type
_entity_poly.pdbx_seq_one_letter_code
_entity_poly.pdbx_strand_id
1 'polypeptide(L)'
;KISKKSQFTTGKQKNARLLQGCKKEFHYFCTHGADKPDNGPAGALLKQKRKIRYGMILTMILLFVVGYAFIALEHKVKVDKSAIALLMCGAIWTIFSLWGHDENISHDMVDHLGDTCEILVFLIGAMTIVDLIDSHGGFNVITDHIKTRNKHKLMWLLAFITFFMSAALDNMTTTIIMVMLLRRIIADQKERWIYASLIVIAANSGGAWSPIGDVTTIMLWMRGNVTSTALMGTLFVPCIVSVVIPTAIAIRYIRNEDAAPVDESTFEAELPAGVGPRLSKFILITGVLSLLFVPVFKSITHLPPYMGMMVSLGVMWVLTEIIYDRKRGIEESIKCRVTKVLKHIDMPTILFFLGILMSVAALETAGVLTDVANWLDKQVHEVFT
;
A
#
# COMPACT_ATOMS: atom_id res chain seq x y z
N LYS A 1 -15.17 13.69 39.33
CA LYS A 1 -15.35 14.70 38.28
C LYS A 1 -14.18 15.67 38.27
N ILE A 2 -13.01 15.28 37.88
CA ILE A 2 -11.86 16.13 37.50
C ILE A 2 -10.79 15.10 37.08
N SER A 3 -10.49 14.93 35.83
CA SER A 3 -9.31 14.27 35.21
C SER A 3 -9.61 13.54 33.90
N LYS A 4 -10.22 14.20 32.93
CA LYS A 4 -10.25 13.70 31.54
C LYS A 4 -10.09 14.82 30.48
N LYS A 5 -9.68 16.01 30.89
CA LYS A 5 -9.46 17.14 29.98
C LYS A 5 -7.97 17.44 29.68
N SER A 6 -7.01 16.73 30.28
CA SER A 6 -5.59 17.14 30.19
C SER A 6 -4.77 16.42 29.10
N GLN A 7 -5.25 15.32 28.52
CA GLN A 7 -4.47 14.60 27.49
C GLN A 7 -4.82 14.98 26.05
N PHE A 8 -5.99 15.58 25.80
CA PHE A 8 -6.37 16.02 24.45
C PHE A 8 -5.81 17.42 24.08
N THR A 9 -5.31 18.18 25.06
CA THR A 9 -4.70 19.49 24.88
C THR A 9 -3.21 19.42 24.53
N THR A 10 -2.51 18.33 24.83
CA THR A 10 -1.05 18.19 24.59
C THR A 10 -0.68 18.07 23.11
N GLY A 11 -1.45 17.35 22.31
CA GLY A 11 -1.18 17.21 20.86
C GLY A 11 -1.41 18.49 20.06
N LYS A 12 -2.52 19.19 20.33
CA LYS A 12 -2.80 20.50 19.70
C LYS A 12 -1.85 21.60 20.17
N GLN A 13 -1.43 21.59 21.43
CA GLN A 13 -0.46 22.55 21.96
C GLN A 13 0.97 22.27 21.44
N LYS A 14 1.36 20.98 21.23
CA LYS A 14 2.65 20.62 20.67
C LYS A 14 2.74 21.06 19.19
N ASN A 15 1.70 20.82 18.39
CA ASN A 15 1.63 21.30 17.00
C ASN A 15 1.53 22.83 16.90
N ALA A 16 0.82 23.49 17.83
CA ALA A 16 0.77 24.95 17.87
C ALA A 16 2.12 25.56 18.29
N ARG A 17 2.90 24.91 19.16
CA ARG A 17 4.26 25.35 19.52
C ARG A 17 5.27 25.11 18.42
N LEU A 18 5.17 23.99 17.67
CA LEU A 18 5.98 23.73 16.47
C LEU A 18 5.68 24.75 15.37
N LEU A 19 4.39 25.04 15.11
CA LEU A 19 3.98 26.07 14.16
C LEU A 19 4.36 27.50 14.62
N GLN A 20 4.36 27.78 15.93
CA GLN A 20 4.84 29.06 16.46
C GLN A 20 6.36 29.16 16.45
N GLY A 21 7.10 28.07 16.67
CA GLY A 21 8.56 28.00 16.52
C GLY A 21 8.96 28.27 15.06
N CYS A 22 8.40 27.54 14.11
CA CYS A 22 8.61 27.80 12.68
C CYS A 22 8.16 29.20 12.24
N LYS A 23 7.03 29.74 12.74
CA LYS A 23 6.62 31.10 12.44
C LYS A 23 7.56 32.16 13.04
N LYS A 24 8.12 31.95 14.24
CA LYS A 24 9.10 32.89 14.82
C LYS A 24 10.43 32.87 14.09
N GLU A 25 10.96 31.71 13.72
CA GLU A 25 12.18 31.63 12.90
C GLU A 25 11.93 32.14 11.48
N PHE A 26 10.77 31.82 10.87
CA PHE A 26 10.41 32.35 9.56
C PHE A 26 10.16 33.86 9.57
N HIS A 27 9.56 34.39 10.63
CA HIS A 27 9.34 35.85 10.79
C HIS A 27 10.66 36.60 11.08
N TYR A 28 11.56 35.97 11.85
CA TYR A 28 12.91 36.50 12.04
C TYR A 28 13.72 36.51 10.74
N PHE A 29 13.50 35.49 9.88
CA PHE A 29 14.15 35.36 8.57
C PHE A 29 13.58 36.34 7.53
N CYS A 30 12.25 36.57 7.53
CA CYS A 30 11.61 37.51 6.61
C CYS A 30 11.81 38.97 6.98
N THR A 31 11.97 39.30 8.27
CA THR A 31 12.12 40.71 8.70
C THR A 31 13.56 41.19 8.76
N HIS A 32 14.56 40.29 8.76
CA HIS A 32 15.98 40.62 8.86
C HIS A 32 16.86 40.09 7.72
N GLY A 33 16.23 39.47 6.70
CA GLY A 33 16.96 38.73 5.66
C GLY A 33 17.16 39.41 4.31
N ALA A 34 16.74 40.65 4.15
CA ALA A 34 16.81 41.30 2.85
C ALA A 34 17.61 42.60 2.85
N ASP A 35 18.77 42.68 3.40
CA ASP A 35 19.78 43.68 3.02
C ASP A 35 20.92 43.77 4.04
N LYS A 36 21.92 42.99 3.81
CA LYS A 36 23.35 43.37 3.85
C LYS A 36 24.20 42.10 3.67
N PRO A 37 25.17 42.05 2.77
CA PRO A 37 26.16 40.97 2.75
C PRO A 37 27.03 41.15 4.01
N ASP A 38 26.77 40.35 5.04
CA ASP A 38 27.60 40.28 6.22
C ASP A 38 28.93 39.61 5.81
N ASN A 39 29.90 40.46 5.47
CA ASN A 39 31.28 40.04 5.11
C ASN A 39 32.15 39.72 6.34
N GLY A 40 31.51 39.55 7.51
CA GLY A 40 32.17 39.16 8.75
C GLY A 40 32.37 37.64 8.87
N PRO A 41 33.18 37.20 9.84
CA PRO A 41 33.46 35.78 10.07
C PRO A 41 32.21 34.96 10.34
N ALA A 42 31.14 35.54 10.91
CA ALA A 42 29.85 34.93 11.12
C ALA A 42 29.09 34.67 9.79
N GLY A 43 29.15 35.61 8.85
CA GLY A 43 28.54 35.46 7.52
C GLY A 43 29.26 34.40 6.67
N ALA A 44 30.59 34.29 6.80
CA ALA A 44 31.36 33.23 6.15
C ALA A 44 30.98 31.85 6.68
N LEU A 45 30.80 31.71 8.01
CA LEU A 45 30.37 30.47 8.67
C LEU A 45 28.95 30.04 8.24
N LEU A 46 28.05 31.01 8.13
CA LEU A 46 26.69 30.78 7.64
C LEU A 46 26.67 30.33 6.16
N LYS A 47 27.48 30.96 5.31
CA LYS A 47 27.63 30.55 3.90
C LYS A 47 28.21 29.14 3.80
N GLN A 48 29.21 28.79 4.64
CA GLN A 48 29.77 27.45 4.68
C GLN A 48 28.78 26.39 5.16
N LYS A 49 28.03 26.64 6.24
CA LYS A 49 26.95 25.77 6.71
C LYS A 49 25.87 25.55 5.64
N ARG A 50 25.47 26.64 4.97
CA ARG A 50 24.50 26.55 3.86
C ARG A 50 25.04 25.71 2.70
N LYS A 51 26.29 25.88 2.30
CA LYS A 51 26.93 25.07 1.23
C LYS A 51 27.00 23.60 1.58
N ILE A 52 27.33 23.26 2.84
CA ILE A 52 27.37 21.87 3.33
C ILE A 52 25.95 21.27 3.29
N ARG A 53 24.93 21.99 3.77
CA ARG A 53 23.52 21.55 3.75
C ARG A 53 23.02 21.30 2.33
N TYR A 54 23.30 22.21 1.38
CA TYR A 54 22.94 21.99 -0.03
C TYR A 54 23.64 20.78 -0.63
N GLY A 55 24.95 20.60 -0.33
CA GLY A 55 25.70 19.42 -0.77
C GLY A 55 25.11 18.11 -0.24
N MET A 56 24.75 18.08 1.05
CA MET A 56 24.09 16.95 1.69
C MET A 56 22.73 16.62 0.99
N ILE A 57 21.85 17.61 0.87
CA ILE A 57 20.54 17.43 0.24
C ILE A 57 20.68 16.92 -1.19
N LEU A 58 21.57 17.51 -1.97
CA LEU A 58 21.81 17.07 -3.36
C LEU A 58 22.29 15.63 -3.42
N THR A 59 23.18 15.22 -2.50
CA THR A 59 23.68 13.83 -2.43
C THR A 59 22.56 12.86 -2.05
N MET A 60 21.70 13.23 -1.09
CA MET A 60 20.54 12.41 -0.70
C MET A 60 19.56 12.24 -1.86
N ILE A 61 19.24 13.32 -2.59
CA ILE A 61 18.36 13.27 -3.76
C ILE A 61 18.97 12.41 -4.86
N LEU A 62 20.27 12.60 -5.17
CA LEU A 62 20.95 11.80 -6.19
C LEU A 62 20.93 10.31 -5.83
N LEU A 63 21.21 9.98 -4.56
CA LEU A 63 21.19 8.60 -4.08
C LEU A 63 19.78 8.00 -4.18
N PHE A 64 18.76 8.78 -3.84
CA PHE A 64 17.35 8.34 -3.96
C PHE A 64 17.00 8.10 -5.43
N VAL A 65 17.30 9.01 -6.34
CA VAL A 65 17.01 8.87 -7.78
C VAL A 65 17.76 7.69 -8.38
N VAL A 66 19.04 7.52 -8.05
CA VAL A 66 19.84 6.37 -8.52
C VAL A 66 19.31 5.07 -7.95
N GLY A 67 19.00 5.00 -6.66
CA GLY A 67 18.40 3.83 -6.03
C GLY A 67 17.06 3.48 -6.66
N TYR A 68 16.21 4.47 -6.92
CA TYR A 68 14.92 4.27 -7.58
C TYR A 68 15.09 3.78 -9.03
N ALA A 69 16.08 4.29 -9.76
CA ALA A 69 16.42 3.80 -11.09
C ALA A 69 16.85 2.32 -11.07
N PHE A 70 17.63 1.89 -10.07
CA PHE A 70 17.99 0.48 -9.90
C PHE A 70 16.77 -0.38 -9.56
N ILE A 71 15.85 0.09 -8.71
CA ILE A 71 14.58 -0.58 -8.41
C ILE A 71 13.77 -0.77 -9.70
N ALA A 72 13.62 0.27 -10.52
CA ALA A 72 12.91 0.21 -11.78
C ALA A 72 13.57 -0.73 -12.81
N LEU A 73 14.88 -0.91 -12.73
CA LEU A 73 15.68 -1.78 -13.59
C LEU A 73 15.95 -3.17 -12.97
N GLU A 74 15.19 -3.58 -11.95
CA GLU A 74 15.34 -4.86 -11.24
C GLU A 74 15.60 -6.04 -12.18
N HIS A 75 14.79 -6.19 -13.24
CA HIS A 75 14.94 -7.28 -14.21
C HIS A 75 16.27 -7.29 -14.96
N LYS A 76 16.90 -6.12 -15.17
CA LYS A 76 18.19 -6.02 -15.84
C LYS A 76 19.35 -6.23 -14.86
N VAL A 77 19.22 -5.69 -13.67
CA VAL A 77 20.24 -5.74 -12.61
C VAL A 77 20.27 -7.10 -11.92
N LYS A 78 19.17 -7.85 -11.96
CA LYS A 78 19.00 -9.15 -11.30
C LYS A 78 19.23 -9.09 -9.77
N VAL A 79 18.94 -7.96 -9.16
CA VAL A 79 18.95 -7.73 -7.72
C VAL A 79 17.54 -7.39 -7.30
N ASP A 80 17.06 -8.04 -6.23
CA ASP A 80 15.73 -7.80 -5.69
C ASP A 80 15.58 -6.33 -5.25
N LYS A 81 14.44 -5.72 -5.60
CA LYS A 81 14.10 -4.33 -5.27
C LYS A 81 14.20 -4.02 -3.77
N SER A 82 13.92 -5.01 -2.92
CA SER A 82 13.95 -4.85 -1.46
C SER A 82 15.37 -4.62 -0.94
N ALA A 83 16.36 -5.32 -1.50
CA ALA A 83 17.76 -5.13 -1.16
C ALA A 83 18.24 -3.72 -1.52
N ILE A 84 17.85 -3.23 -2.69
CA ILE A 84 18.19 -1.88 -3.15
C ILE A 84 17.51 -0.83 -2.26
N ALA A 85 16.25 -1.01 -1.93
CA ALA A 85 15.51 -0.09 -1.06
C ALA A 85 16.12 0.01 0.34
N LEU A 86 16.51 -1.13 0.94
CA LEU A 86 17.16 -1.15 2.26
C LEU A 86 18.55 -0.48 2.23
N LEU A 87 19.37 -0.75 1.21
CA LEU A 87 20.66 -0.10 1.05
C LEU A 87 20.52 1.41 0.86
N MET A 88 19.57 1.83 0.04
CA MET A 88 19.25 3.24 -0.19
C MET A 88 18.82 3.92 1.11
N CYS A 89 17.93 3.30 1.88
CA CYS A 89 17.48 3.78 3.18
C CYS A 89 18.64 3.97 4.14
N GLY A 90 19.48 2.94 4.34
CA GLY A 90 20.61 2.99 5.23
C GLY A 90 21.63 4.07 4.82
N ALA A 91 21.91 4.20 3.52
CA ALA A 91 22.82 5.20 3.00
C ALA A 91 22.31 6.65 3.18
N ILE A 92 21.01 6.90 2.89
CA ILE A 92 20.40 8.23 3.03
C ILE A 92 20.39 8.67 4.49
N TRP A 93 19.95 7.82 5.44
CA TRP A 93 19.96 8.13 6.86
C TRP A 93 21.39 8.33 7.40
N THR A 94 22.37 7.54 6.93
CA THR A 94 23.78 7.71 7.30
C THR A 94 24.31 9.06 6.84
N ILE A 95 24.06 9.45 5.59
CA ILE A 95 24.48 10.75 5.06
C ILE A 95 23.81 11.88 5.85
N PHE A 96 22.50 11.76 6.12
CA PHE A 96 21.79 12.75 6.90
C PHE A 96 22.34 12.89 8.32
N SER A 97 22.66 11.78 8.99
CA SER A 97 23.22 11.78 10.34
C SER A 97 24.64 12.38 10.40
N LEU A 98 25.52 12.05 9.43
CA LEU A 98 26.89 12.51 9.44
C LEU A 98 27.02 14.02 9.10
N TRP A 99 26.16 14.54 8.23
CA TRP A 99 26.28 15.92 7.73
C TRP A 99 25.17 16.86 8.23
N GLY A 100 24.08 16.32 8.77
CA GLY A 100 22.93 17.09 9.23
C GLY A 100 23.18 17.90 10.50
N HIS A 101 24.10 17.47 11.38
CA HIS A 101 24.42 18.07 12.70
C HIS A 101 23.16 18.39 13.54
N ASP A 102 22.09 17.60 13.39
CA ASP A 102 20.87 17.77 14.17
C ASP A 102 20.89 16.77 15.34
N GLU A 103 20.78 17.28 16.57
CA GLU A 103 20.81 16.45 17.78
C GLU A 103 19.55 15.55 17.89
N ASN A 104 18.50 15.86 17.14
CA ASN A 104 17.21 15.14 17.20
C ASN A 104 17.07 14.03 16.14
N ILE A 105 18.05 13.83 15.24
CA ILE A 105 17.95 12.86 14.13
C ILE A 105 17.53 11.46 14.60
N SER A 106 18.07 11.00 15.74
CA SER A 106 17.72 9.68 16.29
C SER A 106 16.26 9.62 16.73
N HIS A 107 15.71 10.71 17.26
CA HIS A 107 14.30 10.79 17.66
C HIS A 107 13.38 10.80 16.43
N ASP A 108 13.70 11.65 15.46
CA ASP A 108 12.93 11.73 14.20
C ASP A 108 12.92 10.39 13.45
N MET A 109 14.07 9.70 13.43
CA MET A 109 14.18 8.38 12.81
C MET A 109 13.29 7.35 13.53
N VAL A 110 13.21 7.37 14.86
CA VAL A 110 12.36 6.45 15.64
C VAL A 110 10.88 6.79 15.44
N ASP A 111 10.51 8.07 15.40
CA ASP A 111 9.13 8.51 15.17
C ASP A 111 8.67 8.05 13.76
N HIS A 112 9.48 8.26 12.72
CA HIS A 112 9.19 7.80 11.36
C HIS A 112 9.19 6.26 11.24
N LEU A 113 10.05 5.57 11.99
CA LEU A 113 10.02 4.11 12.05
C LEU A 113 8.71 3.62 12.68
N GLY A 114 8.23 4.29 13.74
CA GLY A 114 6.94 4.02 14.36
C GLY A 114 5.80 4.11 13.35
N ASP A 115 5.70 5.25 12.64
CA ASP A 115 4.68 5.47 11.61
C ASP A 115 4.76 4.42 10.48
N THR A 116 5.98 4.06 10.07
CA THR A 116 6.21 3.03 9.06
C THR A 116 5.79 1.66 9.55
N CYS A 117 6.12 1.30 10.81
CA CYS A 117 5.75 0.02 11.41
C CYS A 117 4.23 -0.14 11.51
N GLU A 118 3.46 0.92 11.78
CA GLU A 118 2.00 0.85 11.75
C GLU A 118 1.49 0.36 10.38
N ILE A 119 2.04 0.90 9.30
CA ILE A 119 1.69 0.50 7.93
C ILE A 119 2.10 -0.95 7.65
N LEU A 120 3.31 -1.35 8.07
CA LEU A 120 3.81 -2.71 7.84
C LEU A 120 3.00 -3.75 8.62
N VAL A 121 2.64 -3.47 9.87
CA VAL A 121 1.78 -4.37 10.68
C VAL A 121 0.41 -4.52 10.02
N PHE A 122 -0.16 -3.43 9.51
CA PHE A 122 -1.40 -3.47 8.75
C PHE A 122 -1.28 -4.37 7.51
N LEU A 123 -0.22 -4.18 6.71
CA LEU A 123 0.03 -4.98 5.50
C LEU A 123 0.21 -6.47 5.81
N ILE A 124 1.02 -6.81 6.81
CA ILE A 124 1.21 -8.20 7.26
C ILE A 124 -0.13 -8.82 7.63
N GLY A 125 -0.97 -8.11 8.40
CA GLY A 125 -2.28 -8.60 8.80
C GLY A 125 -3.21 -8.81 7.61
N ALA A 126 -3.29 -7.86 6.70
CA ALA A 126 -4.12 -7.93 5.50
C ALA A 126 -3.67 -9.09 4.59
N MET A 127 -2.38 -9.16 4.25
CA MET A 127 -1.80 -10.24 3.43
C MET A 127 -2.06 -11.61 4.06
N THR A 128 -1.91 -11.74 5.39
CA THR A 128 -2.17 -13.01 6.09
C THR A 128 -3.64 -13.43 5.96
N ILE A 129 -4.60 -12.51 6.11
CA ILE A 129 -6.02 -12.82 5.98
C ILE A 129 -6.34 -13.24 4.54
N VAL A 130 -5.81 -12.51 3.56
CA VAL A 130 -6.03 -12.80 2.13
C VAL A 130 -5.42 -14.14 1.74
N ASP A 131 -4.18 -14.42 2.15
CA ASP A 131 -3.50 -15.68 1.88
C ASP A 131 -4.19 -16.87 2.60
N LEU A 132 -4.77 -16.62 3.77
CA LEU A 132 -5.61 -17.59 4.46
C LEU A 132 -6.87 -17.94 3.68
N ILE A 133 -7.54 -16.95 3.07
CA ILE A 133 -8.69 -17.18 2.19
C ILE A 133 -8.27 -18.01 0.98
N ASP A 134 -7.14 -17.66 0.35
CA ASP A 134 -6.61 -18.35 -0.83
C ASP A 134 -6.23 -19.79 -0.52
N SER A 135 -5.47 -20.00 0.55
CA SER A 135 -5.06 -21.33 1.03
C SER A 135 -6.24 -22.27 1.34
N HIS A 136 -7.42 -21.72 1.58
CA HIS A 136 -8.66 -22.51 1.75
C HIS A 136 -9.48 -22.61 0.48
N GLY A 137 -8.97 -22.16 -0.67
CA GLY A 137 -9.70 -22.15 -1.94
C GLY A 137 -10.92 -21.22 -1.92
N GLY A 138 -10.90 -20.16 -1.07
CA GLY A 138 -12.01 -19.22 -0.93
C GLY A 138 -12.34 -18.53 -2.24
N PHE A 139 -11.34 -18.18 -3.03
CA PHE A 139 -11.53 -17.51 -4.32
C PHE A 139 -12.08 -18.42 -5.41
N ASN A 140 -11.96 -19.76 -5.29
CA ASN A 140 -12.60 -20.69 -6.20
C ASN A 140 -14.13 -20.53 -6.16
N VAL A 141 -14.70 -20.17 -4.99
CA VAL A 141 -16.13 -19.91 -4.85
C VAL A 141 -16.59 -18.78 -5.78
N ILE A 142 -15.77 -17.75 -5.99
CA ILE A 142 -16.08 -16.63 -6.90
C ILE A 142 -15.87 -17.08 -8.34
N THR A 143 -14.77 -17.75 -8.63
CA THR A 143 -14.38 -18.14 -9.99
C THR A 143 -15.29 -19.21 -10.59
N ASP A 144 -15.80 -20.16 -9.79
CA ASP A 144 -16.74 -21.21 -10.22
C ASP A 144 -18.08 -20.67 -10.70
N HIS A 145 -18.43 -19.44 -10.32
CA HIS A 145 -19.64 -18.78 -10.79
C HIS A 145 -19.49 -18.13 -12.18
N ILE A 146 -18.26 -18.07 -12.72
CA ILE A 146 -17.99 -17.51 -14.04
C ILE A 146 -18.23 -18.56 -15.13
N LYS A 147 -19.48 -18.71 -15.54
CA LYS A 147 -19.91 -19.71 -16.53
C LYS A 147 -20.02 -19.17 -17.97
N THR A 148 -19.85 -17.86 -18.16
CA THR A 148 -20.00 -17.27 -19.49
C THR A 148 -18.79 -17.60 -20.37
N ARG A 149 -19.04 -18.08 -21.59
CA ARG A 149 -17.99 -18.34 -22.61
C ARG A 149 -17.89 -17.21 -23.63
N ASN A 150 -18.90 -16.35 -23.74
CA ASN A 150 -18.86 -15.25 -24.68
C ASN A 150 -17.74 -14.25 -24.26
N LYS A 151 -16.77 -14.05 -25.14
CA LYS A 151 -15.57 -13.26 -24.90
C LYS A 151 -15.87 -11.82 -24.47
N HIS A 152 -16.81 -11.13 -25.10
CA HIS A 152 -17.16 -9.77 -24.74
C HIS A 152 -17.80 -9.67 -23.35
N LYS A 153 -18.76 -10.57 -23.05
CA LYS A 153 -19.41 -10.62 -21.73
C LYS A 153 -18.40 -11.01 -20.65
N LEU A 154 -17.51 -11.93 -20.97
CA LEU A 154 -16.45 -12.37 -20.07
C LEU A 154 -15.51 -11.20 -19.71
N MET A 155 -15.15 -10.37 -20.69
CA MET A 155 -14.28 -9.22 -20.48
C MET A 155 -14.87 -8.23 -19.49
N TRP A 156 -16.14 -7.85 -19.68
CA TRP A 156 -16.84 -6.99 -18.72
C TRP A 156 -16.96 -7.63 -17.34
N LEU A 157 -17.33 -8.89 -17.30
CA LEU A 157 -17.50 -9.62 -16.04
C LEU A 157 -16.18 -9.67 -15.26
N LEU A 158 -15.06 -10.03 -15.90
CA LEU A 158 -13.74 -10.06 -15.28
C LEU A 158 -13.30 -8.67 -14.81
N ALA A 159 -13.50 -7.63 -15.63
CA ALA A 159 -13.15 -6.27 -15.26
C ALA A 159 -13.91 -5.80 -14.01
N PHE A 160 -15.23 -6.01 -13.94
CA PHE A 160 -16.02 -5.61 -12.78
C PHE A 160 -15.75 -6.48 -11.54
N ILE A 161 -15.63 -7.79 -11.68
CA ILE A 161 -15.28 -8.66 -10.55
C ILE A 161 -13.91 -8.25 -10.00
N THR A 162 -12.92 -8.03 -10.85
CA THR A 162 -11.59 -7.57 -10.44
C THR A 162 -11.67 -6.23 -9.72
N PHE A 163 -12.42 -5.27 -10.24
CA PHE A 163 -12.60 -3.95 -9.65
C PHE A 163 -13.14 -4.02 -8.22
N PHE A 164 -14.22 -4.74 -8.00
CA PHE A 164 -14.82 -4.84 -6.66
C PHE A 164 -14.01 -5.76 -5.72
N MET A 165 -13.40 -6.80 -6.25
CA MET A 165 -12.56 -7.70 -5.48
C MET A 165 -11.32 -6.97 -4.95
N SER A 166 -10.70 -6.13 -5.78
CA SER A 166 -9.54 -5.33 -5.39
C SER A 166 -9.86 -4.22 -4.38
N ALA A 167 -11.10 -3.77 -4.30
CA ALA A 167 -11.51 -2.83 -3.27
C ALA A 167 -11.53 -3.44 -1.85
N ALA A 168 -11.71 -4.76 -1.75
CA ALA A 168 -11.76 -5.49 -0.48
C ALA A 168 -10.46 -6.24 -0.16
N LEU A 169 -9.74 -6.65 -1.21
CA LEU A 169 -8.42 -7.28 -1.15
C LEU A 169 -7.37 -6.22 -1.56
N ASP A 170 -6.14 -6.62 -1.75
CA ASP A 170 -5.17 -5.74 -2.40
C ASP A 170 -5.16 -5.94 -3.93
N ASN A 171 -4.63 -4.95 -4.64
CA ASN A 171 -4.58 -4.96 -6.10
C ASN A 171 -3.61 -6.03 -6.65
N MET A 172 -2.53 -6.35 -5.94
CA MET A 172 -1.54 -7.34 -6.35
C MET A 172 -2.12 -8.76 -6.25
N THR A 173 -2.66 -9.14 -5.10
CA THR A 173 -3.28 -10.45 -4.89
C THR A 173 -4.47 -10.66 -5.82
N THR A 174 -5.34 -9.65 -5.97
CA THR A 174 -6.46 -9.70 -6.90
C THR A 174 -5.99 -9.94 -8.34
N THR A 175 -4.95 -9.24 -8.77
CA THR A 175 -4.38 -9.43 -10.12
C THR A 175 -3.87 -10.87 -10.31
N ILE A 176 -3.12 -11.41 -9.36
CA ILE A 176 -2.59 -12.78 -9.42
C ILE A 176 -3.72 -13.79 -9.56
N ILE A 177 -4.72 -13.72 -8.68
CA ILE A 177 -5.88 -14.64 -8.68
C ILE A 177 -6.63 -14.57 -10.01
N MET A 178 -6.92 -13.37 -10.49
CA MET A 178 -7.68 -13.18 -11.72
C MET A 178 -6.89 -13.58 -12.97
N VAL A 179 -5.57 -13.39 -12.98
CA VAL A 179 -4.71 -13.86 -14.09
C VAL A 179 -4.57 -15.40 -14.07
N MET A 180 -4.50 -16.02 -12.89
CA MET A 180 -4.54 -17.48 -12.79
C MET A 180 -5.85 -18.05 -13.32
N LEU A 181 -6.99 -17.44 -12.95
CA LEU A 181 -8.30 -17.78 -13.48
C LEU A 181 -8.35 -17.62 -15.01
N LEU A 182 -7.82 -16.51 -15.52
CA LEU A 182 -7.81 -16.23 -16.95
C LEU A 182 -7.10 -17.32 -17.75
N ARG A 183 -6.03 -17.90 -17.22
CA ARG A 183 -5.31 -19.02 -17.85
C ARG A 183 -6.19 -20.26 -18.03
N ARG A 184 -7.21 -20.43 -17.19
CA ARG A 184 -8.17 -21.57 -17.26
C ARG A 184 -9.29 -21.30 -18.27
N ILE A 185 -9.54 -20.04 -18.64
CA ILE A 185 -10.71 -19.68 -19.46
C ILE A 185 -10.30 -19.34 -20.89
N ILE A 186 -9.15 -18.70 -21.09
CA ILE A 186 -8.71 -18.22 -22.43
C ILE A 186 -7.45 -18.99 -22.86
N ALA A 187 -7.60 -19.81 -23.89
CA ALA A 187 -6.51 -20.61 -24.46
C ALA A 187 -5.50 -19.77 -25.26
N ASP A 188 -5.98 -18.79 -26.05
CA ASP A 188 -5.11 -17.96 -26.89
C ASP A 188 -4.27 -16.98 -26.08
N GLN A 189 -2.94 -17.03 -26.30
CA GLN A 189 -1.97 -16.22 -25.59
C GLN A 189 -2.13 -14.72 -25.86
N LYS A 190 -2.44 -14.32 -27.12
CA LYS A 190 -2.56 -12.90 -27.48
C LYS A 190 -3.81 -12.29 -26.83
N GLU A 191 -4.93 -13.00 -26.87
CA GLU A 191 -6.14 -12.57 -26.18
C GLU A 191 -5.93 -12.48 -24.68
N ARG A 192 -5.25 -13.46 -24.06
CA ARG A 192 -4.91 -13.42 -22.62
C ARG A 192 -4.13 -12.17 -22.23
N TRP A 193 -3.26 -11.67 -23.07
CA TRP A 193 -2.51 -10.44 -22.78
C TRP A 193 -3.42 -9.22 -22.68
N ILE A 194 -4.42 -9.12 -23.56
CA ILE A 194 -5.40 -8.03 -23.54
C ILE A 194 -6.26 -8.11 -22.25
N TYR A 195 -6.77 -9.31 -21.93
CA TYR A 195 -7.52 -9.52 -20.70
C TYR A 195 -6.67 -9.27 -19.45
N ALA A 196 -5.43 -9.75 -19.40
CA ALA A 196 -4.54 -9.53 -18.27
C ALA A 196 -4.23 -8.04 -18.08
N SER A 197 -4.03 -7.28 -19.17
CA SER A 197 -3.85 -5.83 -19.10
C SER A 197 -5.08 -5.13 -18.49
N LEU A 198 -6.28 -5.55 -18.86
CA LEU A 198 -7.52 -5.03 -18.29
C LEU A 198 -7.70 -5.41 -16.82
N ILE A 199 -7.33 -6.64 -16.45
CA ILE A 199 -7.34 -7.09 -15.05
C ILE A 199 -6.41 -6.20 -14.21
N VAL A 200 -5.19 -5.89 -14.68
CA VAL A 200 -4.26 -4.99 -14.00
C VAL A 200 -4.85 -3.59 -13.83
N ILE A 201 -5.45 -3.03 -14.90
CA ILE A 201 -6.11 -1.71 -14.84
C ILE A 201 -7.28 -1.76 -13.84
N ALA A 202 -8.13 -2.78 -13.92
CA ALA A 202 -9.28 -2.91 -13.05
C ALA A 202 -8.90 -3.14 -11.58
N ALA A 203 -7.83 -3.90 -11.31
CA ALA A 203 -7.33 -4.12 -9.96
C ALA A 203 -6.79 -2.82 -9.35
N ASN A 204 -5.96 -2.06 -10.07
CA ASN A 204 -5.44 -0.80 -9.57
C ASN A 204 -6.55 0.25 -9.37
N SER A 205 -7.47 0.35 -10.34
CA SER A 205 -8.62 1.26 -10.20
C SER A 205 -9.55 0.85 -9.08
N GLY A 206 -9.76 -0.46 -8.89
CA GLY A 206 -10.56 -1.00 -7.80
C GLY A 206 -9.95 -0.77 -6.43
N GLY A 207 -8.65 -0.89 -6.31
CA GLY A 207 -7.91 -0.60 -5.06
C GLY A 207 -7.93 0.88 -4.70
N ALA A 208 -7.83 1.77 -5.69
CA ALA A 208 -7.62 3.19 -5.46
C ALA A 208 -8.78 3.93 -4.77
N TRP A 209 -10.03 3.51 -4.93
CA TRP A 209 -11.20 4.14 -4.29
C TRP A 209 -11.53 3.58 -2.91
N SER A 210 -10.89 2.47 -2.52
CA SER A 210 -11.07 1.85 -1.21
C SER A 210 -9.94 2.23 -0.25
N PRO A 211 -10.22 2.43 1.05
CA PRO A 211 -9.18 2.74 2.02
C PRO A 211 -8.23 1.56 2.31
N ILE A 212 -8.57 0.34 1.89
CA ILE A 212 -7.81 -0.90 2.16
C ILE A 212 -7.35 -1.63 0.89
N GLY A 213 -7.77 -1.18 -0.30
CA GLY A 213 -7.53 -1.89 -1.56
C GLY A 213 -6.19 -1.58 -2.23
N ASP A 214 -5.47 -0.54 -1.80
CA ASP A 214 -4.16 -0.17 -2.32
C ASP A 214 -3.27 0.38 -1.22
N VAL A 215 -1.97 0.04 -1.25
CA VAL A 215 -1.00 0.49 -0.24
C VAL A 215 -0.90 2.01 -0.17
N THR A 216 -1.00 2.70 -1.31
CA THR A 216 -0.93 4.17 -1.35
C THR A 216 -2.13 4.82 -0.66
N THR A 217 -3.33 4.29 -0.86
CA THR A 217 -4.54 4.77 -0.17
C THR A 217 -4.54 4.41 1.31
N ILE A 218 -4.03 3.23 1.67
CA ILE A 218 -3.81 2.83 3.06
C ILE A 218 -2.93 3.85 3.78
N MET A 219 -1.81 4.24 3.18
CA MET A 219 -0.87 5.21 3.77
C MET A 219 -1.52 6.58 4.01
N LEU A 220 -2.22 7.13 3.02
CA LEU A 220 -2.92 8.41 3.13
C LEU A 220 -4.02 8.37 4.20
N TRP A 221 -4.76 7.26 4.24
CA TRP A 221 -5.82 7.06 5.21
C TRP A 221 -5.30 6.85 6.63
N MET A 222 -4.21 6.11 6.82
CA MET A 222 -3.60 5.88 8.13
C MET A 222 -3.03 7.17 8.72
N ARG A 223 -2.36 7.98 7.91
CA ARG A 223 -1.84 9.30 8.33
C ARG A 223 -2.95 10.34 8.58
N GLY A 224 -4.22 9.99 8.32
CA GLY A 224 -5.35 10.89 8.54
C GLY A 224 -5.50 12.01 7.50
N ASN A 225 -4.75 11.93 6.38
CA ASN A 225 -4.82 12.92 5.30
C ASN A 225 -6.16 12.86 4.54
N VAL A 226 -6.79 11.68 4.52
CA VAL A 226 -8.10 11.45 3.90
C VAL A 226 -9.00 10.63 4.82
N THR A 227 -10.31 10.88 4.75
CA THR A 227 -11.30 10.05 5.43
C THR A 227 -11.80 8.94 4.47
N SER A 228 -12.23 7.80 5.03
CA SER A 228 -12.76 6.69 4.20
C SER A 228 -13.94 7.14 3.33
N THR A 229 -14.85 7.93 3.88
CA THR A 229 -16.04 8.42 3.18
C THR A 229 -15.69 9.40 2.06
N ALA A 230 -14.76 10.33 2.28
CA ALA A 230 -14.31 11.26 1.24
C ALA A 230 -13.57 10.51 0.12
N LEU A 231 -12.67 9.58 0.46
CA LEU A 231 -11.95 8.77 -0.51
C LEU A 231 -12.91 8.00 -1.40
N MET A 232 -13.83 7.23 -0.80
CA MET A 232 -14.80 6.42 -1.53
C MET A 232 -15.74 7.27 -2.39
N GLY A 233 -16.27 8.37 -1.86
CA GLY A 233 -17.19 9.25 -2.57
C GLY A 233 -16.55 9.98 -3.75
N THR A 234 -15.31 10.44 -3.60
CA THR A 234 -14.63 11.23 -4.63
C THR A 234 -14.02 10.37 -5.73
N LEU A 235 -13.38 9.24 -5.36
CA LEU A 235 -12.63 8.43 -6.32
C LEU A 235 -13.45 7.34 -7.00
N PHE A 236 -14.63 6.98 -6.48
CA PHE A 236 -15.44 5.91 -7.06
C PHE A 236 -15.76 6.12 -8.54
N VAL A 237 -16.27 7.31 -8.89
CA VAL A 237 -16.65 7.62 -10.29
C VAL A 237 -15.43 7.67 -11.22
N PRO A 238 -14.34 8.40 -10.91
CA PRO A 238 -13.12 8.34 -11.73
C PRO A 238 -12.57 6.93 -11.91
N CYS A 239 -12.57 6.11 -10.84
CA CYS A 239 -12.09 4.73 -10.90
C CYS A 239 -12.97 3.82 -11.76
N ILE A 240 -14.30 3.96 -11.73
CA ILE A 240 -15.19 3.25 -12.67
C ILE A 240 -14.90 3.68 -14.11
N VAL A 241 -14.78 4.96 -14.37
CA VAL A 241 -14.50 5.48 -15.72
C VAL A 241 -13.17 4.93 -16.25
N SER A 242 -12.14 4.84 -15.40
CA SER A 242 -10.83 4.28 -15.75
C SER A 242 -10.86 2.78 -16.08
N VAL A 243 -11.90 2.04 -15.69
CA VAL A 243 -12.11 0.64 -16.07
C VAL A 243 -13.00 0.54 -17.31
N VAL A 244 -14.08 1.31 -17.34
CA VAL A 244 -15.09 1.23 -18.42
C VAL A 244 -14.50 1.63 -19.76
N ILE A 245 -13.72 2.71 -19.83
CA ILE A 245 -13.16 3.22 -21.10
C ILE A 245 -12.17 2.21 -21.72
N PRO A 246 -11.13 1.71 -21.02
CA PRO A 246 -10.23 0.71 -21.58
C PRO A 246 -10.93 -0.58 -21.96
N THR A 247 -11.91 -1.04 -21.17
CA THR A 247 -12.69 -2.24 -21.48
C THR A 247 -13.51 -2.06 -22.76
N ALA A 248 -14.18 -0.92 -22.92
CA ALA A 248 -14.93 -0.60 -24.15
C ALA A 248 -14.04 -0.49 -25.39
N ILE A 249 -12.80 -0.03 -25.23
CA ILE A 249 -11.81 0.00 -26.29
C ILE A 249 -11.31 -1.41 -26.62
N ALA A 250 -10.96 -2.19 -25.61
CA ALA A 250 -10.37 -3.53 -25.75
C ALA A 250 -11.33 -4.52 -26.43
N ILE A 251 -12.64 -4.40 -26.20
CA ILE A 251 -13.65 -5.21 -26.88
C ILE A 251 -13.53 -5.13 -28.41
N ARG A 252 -13.10 -4.00 -28.96
CA ARG A 252 -12.96 -3.82 -30.41
C ARG A 252 -11.80 -4.64 -31.00
N TYR A 253 -10.85 -5.07 -30.19
CA TYR A 253 -9.70 -5.87 -30.60
C TYR A 253 -9.95 -7.38 -30.47
N ILE A 254 -11.05 -7.80 -29.82
CA ILE A 254 -11.42 -9.21 -29.62
C ILE A 254 -12.70 -9.52 -30.37
N ARG A 255 -12.69 -10.64 -31.13
CA ARG A 255 -13.89 -11.11 -31.82
C ARG A 255 -14.97 -11.52 -30.83
N ASN A 256 -16.22 -11.18 -31.13
CA ASN A 256 -17.36 -11.58 -30.34
C ASN A 256 -17.76 -13.04 -30.66
N GLU A 257 -16.99 -13.96 -30.15
CA GLU A 257 -17.18 -15.40 -30.27
C GLU A 257 -17.01 -16.07 -28.90
N ASP A 258 -17.40 -17.32 -28.80
CA ASP A 258 -17.21 -18.05 -27.56
C ASP A 258 -15.74 -18.48 -27.41
N ALA A 259 -15.26 -18.43 -26.17
CA ALA A 259 -13.93 -18.91 -25.84
C ALA A 259 -13.82 -20.42 -26.11
N ALA A 260 -12.74 -20.84 -26.78
CA ALA A 260 -12.47 -22.24 -26.99
C ALA A 260 -12.37 -22.97 -25.63
N PRO A 261 -12.89 -24.21 -25.54
CA PRO A 261 -12.76 -24.98 -24.31
C PRO A 261 -11.27 -25.20 -24.02
N VAL A 262 -10.83 -24.81 -22.83
CA VAL A 262 -9.49 -25.17 -22.32
C VAL A 262 -9.61 -26.55 -21.71
N ASP A 263 -8.61 -27.39 -21.91
CA ASP A 263 -8.58 -28.75 -21.37
C ASP A 263 -8.57 -28.69 -19.83
N GLU A 264 -9.71 -29.00 -19.20
CA GLU A 264 -9.90 -28.92 -17.75
C GLU A 264 -8.95 -29.85 -16.99
N SER A 265 -8.44 -30.91 -17.64
CA SER A 265 -7.51 -31.87 -17.03
C SER A 265 -6.16 -31.25 -16.59
N THR A 266 -5.80 -30.08 -17.14
CA THR A 266 -4.55 -29.40 -16.84
C THR A 266 -4.65 -28.46 -15.63
N PHE A 267 -5.85 -28.19 -15.13
CA PHE A 267 -6.11 -27.14 -14.12
C PHE A 267 -7.14 -27.53 -13.07
N GLU A 268 -7.27 -28.80 -12.72
CA GLU A 268 -8.04 -29.16 -11.53
C GLU A 268 -7.43 -28.46 -10.33
N ALA A 269 -8.06 -27.36 -9.90
CA ALA A 269 -7.78 -26.79 -8.59
C ALA A 269 -8.39 -27.74 -7.57
N GLU A 270 -7.64 -28.79 -7.24
CA GLU A 270 -7.97 -29.61 -6.09
C GLU A 270 -8.03 -28.70 -4.88
N LEU A 271 -9.21 -28.62 -4.27
CA LEU A 271 -9.32 -28.02 -2.95
C LEU A 271 -8.28 -28.71 -2.05
N PRO A 272 -7.53 -27.96 -1.24
CA PRO A 272 -6.56 -28.56 -0.35
C PRO A 272 -7.20 -29.72 0.42
N ALA A 273 -6.50 -30.83 0.53
CA ALA A 273 -7.02 -32.04 1.17
C ALA A 273 -7.62 -31.69 2.55
N GLY A 274 -8.87 -32.08 2.78
CA GLY A 274 -9.61 -31.78 4.01
C GLY A 274 -10.36 -30.44 4.05
N VAL A 275 -10.30 -29.61 3.00
CA VAL A 275 -11.08 -28.38 2.88
C VAL A 275 -12.32 -28.66 2.02
N GLY A 276 -13.48 -28.70 2.65
CA GLY A 276 -14.74 -28.83 1.93
C GLY A 276 -15.29 -27.47 1.45
N PRO A 277 -16.18 -27.44 0.44
CA PRO A 277 -16.69 -26.18 -0.15
C PRO A 277 -17.44 -25.29 0.85
N ARG A 278 -18.02 -25.87 1.90
CA ARG A 278 -18.66 -25.10 2.98
C ARG A 278 -17.63 -24.35 3.82
N LEU A 279 -16.48 -24.95 4.11
CA LEU A 279 -15.41 -24.33 4.87
C LEU A 279 -14.76 -23.22 4.05
N SER A 280 -14.48 -23.47 2.78
CA SER A 280 -13.93 -22.49 1.85
C SER A 280 -14.81 -21.23 1.79
N LYS A 281 -16.13 -21.39 1.61
CA LYS A 281 -17.10 -20.30 1.62
C LYS A 281 -17.16 -19.58 2.97
N PHE A 282 -17.10 -20.29 4.08
CA PHE A 282 -17.11 -19.72 5.42
C PHE A 282 -15.85 -18.84 5.65
N ILE A 283 -14.66 -19.35 5.31
CA ILE A 283 -13.40 -18.60 5.45
C ILE A 283 -13.38 -17.38 4.53
N LEU A 284 -13.88 -17.50 3.28
CA LEU A 284 -14.02 -16.36 2.38
C LEU A 284 -14.88 -15.25 3.02
N ILE A 285 -16.11 -15.60 3.45
CA ILE A 285 -17.04 -14.62 4.01
C ILE A 285 -16.47 -13.98 5.27
N THR A 286 -15.93 -14.80 6.19
CA THR A 286 -15.37 -14.28 7.45
C THR A 286 -14.13 -13.42 7.19
N GLY A 287 -13.26 -13.81 6.27
CA GLY A 287 -12.07 -13.03 5.92
C GLY A 287 -12.41 -11.69 5.28
N VAL A 288 -13.34 -11.66 4.32
CA VAL A 288 -13.80 -10.40 3.71
C VAL A 288 -14.48 -9.52 4.75
N LEU A 289 -15.34 -10.06 5.62
CA LEU A 289 -15.94 -9.30 6.72
C LEU A 289 -14.91 -8.76 7.71
N SER A 290 -13.87 -9.53 8.00
CA SER A 290 -12.75 -9.10 8.85
C SER A 290 -12.00 -7.92 8.26
N LEU A 291 -11.76 -7.90 6.95
CA LEU A 291 -11.14 -6.76 6.27
C LEU A 291 -12.07 -5.54 6.26
N LEU A 292 -13.35 -5.71 5.94
CA LEU A 292 -14.34 -4.63 5.95
C LEU A 292 -14.62 -4.08 7.36
N PHE A 293 -14.38 -4.87 8.40
CA PHE A 293 -14.50 -4.43 9.79
C PHE A 293 -13.49 -3.33 10.14
N VAL A 294 -12.30 -3.31 9.53
CA VAL A 294 -11.22 -2.37 9.89
C VAL A 294 -11.61 -0.89 9.73
N PRO A 295 -12.19 -0.44 8.59
CA PRO A 295 -12.67 0.94 8.47
C PRO A 295 -13.79 1.28 9.46
N VAL A 296 -14.68 0.31 9.74
CA VAL A 296 -15.75 0.47 10.73
C VAL A 296 -15.16 0.62 12.14
N PHE A 297 -14.19 -0.22 12.50
CA PHE A 297 -13.47 -0.15 13.76
C PHE A 297 -12.81 1.24 13.96
N LYS A 298 -12.08 1.74 12.95
CA LYS A 298 -11.48 3.09 13.00
C LYS A 298 -12.55 4.17 13.20
N SER A 299 -13.69 4.06 12.53
CA SER A 299 -14.77 5.06 12.61
C SER A 299 -15.42 5.10 13.99
N ILE A 300 -15.53 3.96 14.67
CA ILE A 300 -16.17 3.85 15.99
C ILE A 300 -15.17 4.16 17.11
N THR A 301 -13.97 3.59 17.06
CA THR A 301 -12.99 3.67 18.14
C THR A 301 -12.06 4.86 18.04
N HIS A 302 -11.91 5.45 16.84
CA HIS A 302 -10.91 6.48 16.50
C HIS A 302 -9.46 6.01 16.73
N LEU A 303 -9.23 4.70 16.88
CA LEU A 303 -7.90 4.09 16.96
C LEU A 303 -7.28 3.95 15.55
N PRO A 304 -5.95 3.84 15.47
CA PRO A 304 -5.28 3.58 14.20
C PRO A 304 -5.77 2.28 13.54
N PRO A 305 -5.86 2.23 12.20
CA PRO A 305 -6.40 1.06 11.47
C PRO A 305 -5.67 -0.25 11.72
N TYR A 306 -4.36 -0.21 12.00
CA TYR A 306 -3.58 -1.42 12.27
C TYR A 306 -4.10 -2.17 13.50
N MET A 307 -4.65 -1.47 14.51
CA MET A 307 -5.27 -2.13 15.67
C MET A 307 -6.51 -2.94 15.27
N GLY A 308 -7.36 -2.38 14.39
CA GLY A 308 -8.50 -3.11 13.82
C GLY A 308 -8.06 -4.34 13.01
N MET A 309 -6.97 -4.20 12.26
CA MET A 309 -6.38 -5.30 11.50
C MET A 309 -5.83 -6.41 12.41
N MET A 310 -5.14 -6.06 13.51
CA MET A 310 -4.66 -7.04 14.50
C MET A 310 -5.83 -7.80 15.15
N VAL A 311 -6.92 -7.11 15.48
CA VAL A 311 -8.14 -7.77 16.02
C VAL A 311 -8.71 -8.72 14.96
N SER A 312 -8.84 -8.28 13.73
CA SER A 312 -9.34 -9.09 12.61
C SER A 312 -8.50 -10.35 12.39
N LEU A 313 -7.17 -10.20 12.35
CA LEU A 313 -6.25 -11.31 12.23
C LEU A 313 -6.35 -12.26 13.41
N GLY A 314 -6.41 -11.74 14.65
CA GLY A 314 -6.55 -12.54 15.86
C GLY A 314 -7.83 -13.37 15.87
N VAL A 315 -8.94 -12.79 15.44
CA VAL A 315 -10.23 -13.50 15.30
C VAL A 315 -10.12 -14.62 14.24
N MET A 316 -9.57 -14.32 13.07
CA MET A 316 -9.35 -15.31 12.02
C MET A 316 -8.44 -16.45 12.48
N TRP A 317 -7.40 -16.11 13.24
CA TRP A 317 -6.47 -17.10 13.81
C TRP A 317 -7.18 -18.05 14.76
N VAL A 318 -7.91 -17.51 15.75
CA VAL A 318 -8.66 -18.32 16.73
C VAL A 318 -9.71 -19.19 16.02
N LEU A 319 -10.45 -18.64 15.06
CA LEU A 319 -11.45 -19.39 14.29
C LEU A 319 -10.84 -20.57 13.55
N THR A 320 -9.72 -20.37 12.86
CA THR A 320 -9.05 -21.44 12.11
C THR A 320 -8.48 -22.50 13.04
N GLU A 321 -7.89 -22.13 14.19
CA GLU A 321 -7.42 -23.11 15.16
C GLU A 321 -8.57 -23.97 15.71
N ILE A 322 -9.70 -23.37 16.11
CA ILE A 322 -10.88 -24.11 16.59
C ILE A 322 -11.42 -25.07 15.50
N ILE A 323 -11.46 -24.63 14.25
CA ILE A 323 -11.95 -25.46 13.14
C ILE A 323 -11.04 -26.69 12.93
N TYR A 324 -9.72 -26.49 12.95
CA TYR A 324 -8.78 -27.57 12.73
C TYR A 324 -8.60 -28.49 13.95
N ASP A 325 -8.76 -27.97 15.17
CA ASP A 325 -8.73 -28.80 16.37
C ASP A 325 -9.93 -29.77 16.41
N ARG A 326 -11.10 -29.32 15.98
CA ARG A 326 -12.31 -30.18 15.88
C ARG A 326 -12.23 -31.25 14.79
N LYS A 327 -11.42 -31.05 13.75
CA LYS A 327 -11.21 -32.02 12.65
C LYS A 327 -10.12 -33.01 13.02
N ARG A 328 -10.43 -33.96 13.93
CA ARG A 328 -9.56 -35.09 14.25
C ARG A 328 -9.40 -36.00 13.03
N GLY A 329 -8.16 -36.23 12.58
CA GLY A 329 -7.84 -37.15 11.44
C GLY A 329 -7.23 -36.48 10.21
N ILE A 330 -7.09 -35.16 10.18
CA ILE A 330 -6.32 -34.44 9.15
C ILE A 330 -4.87 -34.36 9.63
N GLU A 331 -3.94 -34.81 8.77
CA GLU A 331 -2.51 -34.71 9.04
C GLU A 331 -2.08 -33.25 9.24
N GLU A 332 -1.22 -32.96 10.22
CA GLU A 332 -0.75 -31.60 10.54
C GLU A 332 -0.11 -30.89 9.35
N SER A 333 0.55 -31.63 8.46
CA SER A 333 1.16 -31.14 7.22
C SER A 333 0.15 -30.50 6.26
N ILE A 334 -1.13 -30.93 6.33
CA ILE A 334 -2.21 -30.54 5.41
C ILE A 334 -3.04 -29.38 5.98
N LYS A 335 -3.01 -29.15 7.30
CA LYS A 335 -3.79 -28.10 7.94
C LYS A 335 -3.30 -26.70 7.51
N CYS A 336 -4.20 -25.91 6.91
CA CYS A 336 -3.93 -24.52 6.50
C CYS A 336 -4.10 -23.56 7.70
N ARG A 337 -3.26 -23.74 8.73
CA ARG A 337 -3.26 -22.84 9.90
C ARG A 337 -2.59 -21.50 9.57
N VAL A 338 -2.95 -20.46 10.30
CA VAL A 338 -2.34 -19.12 10.16
C VAL A 338 -0.82 -19.18 10.30
N THR A 339 -0.28 -20.02 11.21
CA THR A 339 1.17 -20.22 11.37
C THR A 339 1.87 -20.76 10.13
N LYS A 340 1.16 -21.52 9.28
CA LYS A 340 1.68 -22.00 8.00
C LYS A 340 1.61 -20.90 6.94
N VAL A 341 0.49 -20.19 6.91
CA VAL A 341 0.25 -19.05 6.01
C VAL A 341 1.29 -17.95 6.22
N LEU A 342 1.60 -17.60 7.48
CA LEU A 342 2.64 -16.63 7.82
C LEU A 342 4.02 -16.93 7.23
N LYS A 343 4.34 -18.19 6.93
CA LYS A 343 5.60 -18.57 6.28
C LYS A 343 5.63 -18.25 4.78
N HIS A 344 4.48 -18.03 4.16
CA HIS A 344 4.34 -17.76 2.73
C HIS A 344 4.18 -16.25 2.44
N ILE A 345 4.13 -15.42 3.49
CA ILE A 345 4.05 -13.97 3.32
C ILE A 345 5.26 -13.48 2.51
N ASP A 346 4.99 -12.59 1.57
CA ASP A 346 6.01 -11.92 0.76
C ASP A 346 6.81 -10.91 1.61
N MET A 347 7.73 -11.45 2.43
CA MET A 347 8.64 -10.64 3.26
C MET A 347 9.50 -9.67 2.44
N PRO A 348 10.01 -10.01 1.24
CA PRO A 348 10.64 -9.04 0.35
C PRO A 348 9.79 -7.79 0.14
N THR A 349 8.53 -7.91 -0.18
CA THR A 349 7.64 -6.75 -0.37
C THR A 349 7.51 -5.91 0.91
N ILE A 350 7.40 -6.52 2.09
CA ILE A 350 7.36 -5.79 3.36
C ILE A 350 8.65 -5.01 3.61
N LEU A 351 9.80 -5.63 3.38
CA LEU A 351 11.12 -4.99 3.51
C LEU A 351 11.34 -3.89 2.47
N PHE A 352 10.81 -4.07 1.26
CA PHE A 352 10.80 -3.04 0.24
C PHE A 352 10.04 -1.79 0.72
N PHE A 353 8.83 -1.95 1.25
CA PHE A 353 8.08 -0.83 1.81
C PHE A 353 8.78 -0.18 2.99
N LEU A 354 9.38 -0.95 3.89
CA LEU A 354 10.20 -0.40 4.97
C LEU A 354 11.32 0.50 4.40
N GLY A 355 12.09 0.01 3.45
CA GLY A 355 13.21 0.75 2.86
C GLY A 355 12.76 2.02 2.13
N ILE A 356 11.72 1.95 1.31
CA ILE A 356 11.20 3.10 0.56
C ILE A 356 10.61 4.15 1.50
N LEU A 357 9.75 3.75 2.44
CA LEU A 357 9.09 4.69 3.35
C LEU A 357 10.08 5.42 4.25
N MET A 358 11.04 4.70 4.80
CA MET A 358 12.10 5.30 5.61
C MET A 358 13.05 6.17 4.78
N SER A 359 13.29 5.86 3.50
CA SER A 359 14.07 6.74 2.60
C SER A 359 13.34 8.06 2.33
N VAL A 360 12.04 8.00 2.07
CA VAL A 360 11.19 9.19 1.88
C VAL A 360 11.10 10.01 3.17
N ALA A 361 10.98 9.36 4.32
CA ALA A 361 10.98 10.02 5.63
C ALA A 361 12.26 10.82 5.88
N ALA A 362 13.43 10.28 5.51
CA ALA A 362 14.69 11.02 5.62
C ALA A 362 14.72 12.28 4.73
N LEU A 363 14.16 12.20 3.50
CA LEU A 363 14.05 13.35 2.61
C LEU A 363 13.02 14.38 3.14
N GLU A 364 11.95 13.91 3.78
CA GLU A 364 10.94 14.75 4.44
C GLU A 364 11.57 15.53 5.60
N THR A 365 12.31 14.84 6.49
CA THR A 365 13.01 15.45 7.63
C THR A 365 14.08 16.44 7.15
N ALA A 366 14.78 16.15 6.05
CA ALA A 366 15.76 17.07 5.45
C ALA A 366 15.10 18.32 4.83
N GLY A 367 13.77 18.35 4.66
CA GLY A 367 12.98 19.46 4.09
C GLY A 367 12.85 19.43 2.57
N VAL A 368 13.33 18.37 1.90
CA VAL A 368 13.27 18.25 0.43
C VAL A 368 11.85 18.24 -0.09
N LEU A 369 10.95 17.49 0.56
CA LEU A 369 9.56 17.39 0.13
C LEU A 369 8.81 18.71 0.30
N THR A 370 9.12 19.48 1.34
CA THR A 370 8.56 20.81 1.56
C THR A 370 9.02 21.79 0.47
N ASP A 371 10.29 21.73 0.07
CA ASP A 371 10.81 22.57 -1.01
C ASP A 371 10.17 22.23 -2.35
N VAL A 372 9.96 20.94 -2.64
CA VAL A 372 9.25 20.48 -3.85
C VAL A 372 7.79 20.90 -3.83
N ALA A 373 7.10 20.77 -2.70
CA ALA A 373 5.71 21.22 -2.55
C ALA A 373 5.57 22.72 -2.78
N ASN A 374 6.45 23.54 -2.17
CA ASN A 374 6.47 24.99 -2.37
C ASN A 374 6.80 25.39 -3.82
N TRP A 375 7.65 24.62 -4.51
CA TRP A 375 7.94 24.85 -5.93
C TRP A 375 6.72 24.53 -6.79
N LEU A 376 6.05 23.39 -6.54
CA LEU A 376 4.81 23.03 -7.24
C LEU A 376 3.72 24.05 -7.03
N ASP A 377 3.49 24.51 -5.80
CA ASP A 377 2.48 25.55 -5.48
C ASP A 377 2.71 26.84 -6.28
N LYS A 378 3.98 27.22 -6.47
CA LYS A 378 4.33 28.40 -7.28
C LYS A 378 4.13 28.22 -8.77
N GLN A 379 4.26 26.96 -9.29
CA GLN A 379 4.14 26.66 -10.72
C GLN A 379 2.71 26.33 -11.12
N VAL A 380 1.95 25.70 -10.24
CA VAL A 380 0.58 25.22 -10.48
C VAL A 380 -0.41 26.16 -9.79
N HIS A 381 -0.24 27.47 -10.00
CA HIS A 381 -1.15 28.48 -9.46
C HIS A 381 -2.59 28.12 -9.84
N GLU A 382 -3.44 27.86 -8.84
CA GLU A 382 -4.89 27.72 -8.96
C GLU A 382 -5.45 26.56 -9.78
N VAL A 383 -5.31 25.31 -9.33
CA VAL A 383 -6.10 24.21 -9.89
C VAL A 383 -7.22 23.73 -8.96
N PHE A 384 -7.20 24.08 -7.67
CA PHE A 384 -8.26 23.73 -6.72
C PHE A 384 -8.48 24.82 -5.68
N THR A 385 -9.25 25.82 -6.02
CA THR A 385 -10.13 26.57 -5.10
C THR A 385 -11.57 26.21 -5.41
#